data_01ffed7fdaa8f028f0705278f4483b00
#
_entry.id   01ffed7fdaa8f028f0705278f4483b00
#
_cell.length_a   1.000
_cell.length_b   1.000
_cell.length_c   1.000
_cell.angle_alpha   90.00
_cell.angle_beta   90.00
_cell.angle_gamma   90.00
#
_symmetry.space_group_name_H-M   'P 1'
#
loop_
_entity.id
_entity.type
_entity.pdbx_description
1 polymer ?
#
loop_
_entity_poly.entity_id
_entity_poly.type
_entity_poly.pdbx_seq_one_letter_code
_entity_poly.pdbx_strand_id
1 'polypeptide(L)'
;IKAVHDYEELIRASIASASNDHRLGANEAPPAIISVFIGSQLSAVLDELENVTKGKLSPEEKTDLKLNIVGKIPEILLDNTDRNRTSPFAFTGNKFELRAVGSWANCAGPMTVLNTIVAKQLKDFKIEVDALIESKNLKKDEAIFNILREYIKASKKIRFEGNGYGEEWEIEAVKRGLSNNKTTPEALKEKKSKKTIALYDEMGVMSKIETEARHEIELEEYILRVQIEGRVLGDIARNHIIPTAIKYQNTLIENVSGLKNIFGNEFKIHAKEQIDLIEKISMHIAGINSKTTAMIEERKKANTMHGQEAA
;
A
#
# COMPACT_ATOMS: atom_id res chain seq x y z
N ILE A 1 4.26 -1.91 16.71
CA ILE A 1 3.07 -2.65 16.26
C ILE A 1 1.81 -1.87 16.63
N LYS A 2 1.58 -1.52 17.91
CA LYS A 2 0.36 -0.84 18.38
C LYS A 2 0.12 0.51 17.68
N ALA A 3 1.16 1.34 17.53
CA ALA A 3 1.07 2.61 16.79
C ALA A 3 0.64 2.40 15.32
N VAL A 4 1.23 1.41 14.65
CA VAL A 4 0.86 1.06 13.27
C VAL A 4 -0.57 0.55 13.19
N HIS A 5 -1.00 -0.27 14.16
CA HIS A 5 -2.37 -0.78 14.26
C HIS A 5 -3.40 0.35 14.43
N ASP A 6 -3.10 1.31 15.28
CA ASP A 6 -4.07 2.38 15.57
C ASP A 6 -4.18 3.40 14.44
N TYR A 7 -3.15 3.56 13.61
CA TYR A 7 -3.08 4.57 12.57
C TYR A 7 -2.73 3.99 11.18
N GLU A 8 -3.14 2.75 10.91
CA GLU A 8 -2.84 2.06 9.65
C GLU A 8 -3.37 2.81 8.43
N GLU A 9 -4.58 3.37 8.51
CA GLU A 9 -5.17 4.17 7.44
C GLU A 9 -4.39 5.46 7.17
N LEU A 10 -3.88 6.13 8.23
CA LEU A 10 -3.04 7.31 8.08
C LEU A 10 -1.68 6.97 7.45
N ILE A 11 -1.10 5.81 7.81
CA ILE A 11 0.12 5.32 7.14
C ILE A 11 -0.17 5.06 5.66
N ARG A 12 -1.29 4.41 5.32
CA ARG A 12 -1.71 4.21 3.93
C ARG A 12 -1.88 5.55 3.20
N ALA A 13 -2.52 6.54 3.84
CA ALA A 13 -2.68 7.88 3.28
C ALA A 13 -1.32 8.58 3.04
N SER A 14 -0.33 8.34 3.90
CA SER A 14 0.99 8.97 3.79
C SER A 14 1.83 8.54 2.59
N ILE A 15 1.51 7.38 2.03
CA ILE A 15 2.18 6.80 0.85
C ILE A 15 1.30 6.87 -0.41
N ALA A 16 0.15 7.52 -0.32
CA ALA A 16 -0.78 7.65 -1.43
C ALA A 16 -0.22 8.59 -2.51
N SER A 17 -0.22 8.14 -3.74
CA SER A 17 0.17 8.93 -4.93
C SER A 17 -0.28 8.21 -6.20
N ALA A 18 -0.48 8.94 -7.30
CA ALA A 18 -0.86 8.37 -8.59
C ALA A 18 0.06 7.22 -9.02
N SER A 19 1.38 7.38 -8.87
CA SER A 19 2.34 6.32 -9.20
C SER A 19 2.23 5.10 -8.29
N ASN A 20 1.87 5.28 -7.02
CA ASN A 20 1.73 4.19 -6.07
C ASN A 20 0.43 3.40 -6.26
N ASP A 21 -0.63 4.01 -6.81
CA ASP A 21 -1.88 3.31 -7.14
C ASP A 21 -1.65 2.20 -8.18
N HIS A 22 -0.74 2.41 -9.13
CA HIS A 22 -0.36 1.39 -10.12
C HIS A 22 0.61 0.35 -9.58
N ARG A 23 1.31 0.63 -8.48
CA ARG A 23 2.34 -0.22 -7.92
C ARG A 23 1.85 -1.11 -6.78
N LEU A 24 1.08 -0.56 -5.84
CA LEU A 24 0.61 -1.31 -4.67
C LEU A 24 -0.30 -2.47 -5.09
N GLY A 25 -0.01 -3.68 -4.57
CA GLY A 25 -0.70 -4.90 -4.95
C GLY A 25 -0.28 -5.50 -6.31
N ALA A 26 0.61 -4.84 -7.07
CA ALA A 26 1.19 -5.39 -8.29
C ALA A 26 2.38 -6.34 -7.97
N ASN A 27 2.90 -7.03 -9.00
CA ASN A 27 4.02 -7.96 -8.85
C ASN A 27 5.21 -7.30 -8.14
N GLU A 28 5.74 -7.99 -7.14
CA GLU A 28 6.91 -7.58 -6.33
C GLU A 28 6.73 -6.28 -5.53
N ALA A 29 5.51 -5.79 -5.39
CA ALA A 29 5.19 -4.64 -4.56
C ALA A 29 4.38 -5.07 -3.32
N PRO A 30 4.45 -4.34 -2.19
CA PRO A 30 3.61 -4.63 -1.04
C PRO A 30 2.12 -4.37 -1.36
N PRO A 31 1.19 -5.04 -0.65
CA PRO A 31 -0.24 -4.79 -0.81
C PRO A 31 -0.63 -3.38 -0.31
N ALA A 32 -1.80 -2.90 -0.74
CA ALA A 32 -2.37 -1.63 -0.25
C ALA A 32 -2.80 -1.70 1.24
N ILE A 33 -2.94 -2.91 1.78
CA ILE A 33 -3.31 -3.15 3.17
C ILE A 33 -2.09 -2.97 4.06
N ILE A 34 -2.15 -2.06 5.02
CA ILE A 34 -1.09 -1.89 6.01
C ILE A 34 -1.18 -3.02 7.03
N SER A 35 -0.14 -3.86 7.06
CA SER A 35 0.04 -4.94 8.01
C SER A 35 1.49 -4.97 8.50
N VAL A 36 1.77 -5.72 9.56
CA VAL A 36 3.08 -5.80 10.21
C VAL A 36 3.59 -7.23 10.15
N PHE A 37 4.75 -7.42 9.57
CA PHE A 37 5.51 -8.66 9.62
C PHE A 37 6.55 -8.59 10.74
N ILE A 38 6.63 -9.61 11.58
CA ILE A 38 7.65 -9.73 12.63
C ILE A 38 8.37 -11.09 12.63
N GLY A 39 7.92 -12.01 11.80
CA GLY A 39 8.40 -13.38 11.74
C GLY A 39 7.76 -14.31 12.76
N SER A 40 7.72 -15.59 12.44
CA SER A 40 7.02 -16.61 13.22
C SER A 40 7.54 -16.74 14.66
N GLN A 41 8.83 -16.57 14.87
CA GLN A 41 9.44 -16.68 16.21
C GLN A 41 8.98 -15.55 17.15
N LEU A 42 9.03 -14.28 16.69
CA LEU A 42 8.55 -13.17 17.51
C LEU A 42 7.02 -13.20 17.67
N SER A 43 6.30 -13.67 16.65
CA SER A 43 4.85 -13.88 16.76
C SER A 43 4.53 -14.90 17.87
N ALA A 44 5.25 -16.01 17.95
CA ALA A 44 5.08 -16.99 19.01
C ALA A 44 5.39 -16.41 20.40
N VAL A 45 6.47 -15.63 20.53
CA VAL A 45 6.81 -14.94 21.79
C VAL A 45 5.71 -13.97 22.22
N LEU A 46 5.14 -13.19 21.30
CA LEU A 46 4.05 -12.28 21.61
C LEU A 46 2.77 -13.02 22.00
N ASP A 47 2.49 -14.17 21.39
CA ASP A 47 1.34 -15.01 21.75
C ASP A 47 1.51 -15.68 23.12
N GLU A 48 2.72 -16.08 23.48
CA GLU A 48 3.04 -16.55 24.84
C GLU A 48 2.82 -15.42 25.87
N LEU A 49 3.31 -14.20 25.60
CA LEU A 49 3.14 -13.04 26.48
C LEU A 49 1.66 -12.64 26.65
N GLU A 50 0.84 -12.81 25.61
CA GLU A 50 -0.61 -12.57 25.68
C GLU A 50 -1.28 -13.54 26.66
N ASN A 51 -0.86 -14.81 26.69
CA ASN A 51 -1.49 -15.89 27.43
C ASN A 51 -1.00 -16.01 28.89
N VAL A 52 0.05 -15.31 29.30
CA VAL A 52 0.50 -15.31 30.70
C VAL A 52 -0.60 -14.76 31.60
N THR A 53 -1.14 -15.63 32.46
CA THR A 53 -2.25 -15.31 33.37
C THR A 53 -1.83 -14.33 34.48
N LYS A 54 -2.71 -13.41 34.83
CA LYS A 54 -2.54 -12.47 35.93
C LYS A 54 -2.18 -13.20 37.22
N GLY A 55 -1.04 -12.90 37.79
CA GLY A 55 -0.82 -13.09 39.22
C GLY A 55 0.14 -14.19 39.65
N LYS A 56 0.82 -14.92 38.79
CA LYS A 56 1.80 -15.93 39.19
C LYS A 56 3.08 -15.85 38.32
N LEU A 57 3.79 -14.77 38.38
CA LEU A 57 5.22 -14.80 38.11
C LEU A 57 5.92 -14.81 39.47
N SER A 58 6.32 -16.00 39.95
CA SER A 58 7.27 -16.07 41.05
C SER A 58 8.59 -15.43 40.63
N PRO A 59 9.44 -14.99 41.55
CA PRO A 59 10.79 -14.49 41.19
C PRO A 59 11.60 -15.47 40.32
N GLU A 60 11.36 -16.76 40.49
CA GLU A 60 11.99 -17.84 39.72
C GLU A 60 11.38 -17.96 38.31
N GLU A 61 10.05 -17.88 38.17
CA GLU A 61 9.38 -17.81 36.86
C GLU A 61 9.70 -16.54 36.07
N LYS A 62 9.97 -15.40 36.76
CA LYS A 62 10.49 -14.18 36.11
C LYS A 62 11.89 -14.36 35.56
N THR A 63 12.72 -15.15 36.20
CA THR A 63 14.05 -15.50 35.73
C THR A 63 13.95 -16.51 34.56
N ASP A 64 13.04 -17.47 34.66
CA ASP A 64 12.77 -18.43 33.57
C ASP A 64 12.13 -17.79 32.34
N LEU A 65 11.26 -16.77 32.49
CA LEU A 65 10.74 -16.00 31.38
C LEU A 65 11.83 -15.20 30.66
N LYS A 66 12.75 -14.59 31.41
CA LYS A 66 13.94 -13.95 30.83
C LYS A 66 14.86 -14.96 30.15
N LEU A 67 15.09 -16.12 30.77
CA LEU A 67 15.92 -17.19 30.22
C LEU A 67 15.25 -17.90 29.04
N ASN A 68 13.95 -18.15 29.08
CA ASN A 68 13.23 -18.75 27.97
C ASN A 68 13.05 -17.81 26.77
N ILE A 69 12.87 -16.53 26.99
CA ILE A 69 12.88 -15.54 25.91
C ILE A 69 14.29 -15.41 25.31
N VAL A 70 15.32 -15.33 26.15
CA VAL A 70 16.72 -15.24 25.71
C VAL A 70 17.22 -16.60 25.18
N GLY A 71 16.78 -17.73 25.72
CA GLY A 71 17.18 -19.05 25.28
C GLY A 71 16.54 -19.52 23.96
N LYS A 72 15.41 -18.92 23.54
CA LYS A 72 14.80 -19.18 22.23
C LYS A 72 15.31 -18.31 21.09
N ILE A 73 16.09 -17.27 21.40
CA ILE A 73 16.71 -16.39 20.39
C ILE A 73 17.82 -17.05 19.56
N PRO A 74 18.58 -18.08 20.01
CA PRO A 74 19.70 -18.63 19.25
C PRO A 74 19.36 -19.58 18.10
N GLU A 75 18.14 -20.08 17.97
CA GLU A 75 17.79 -20.96 16.84
C GLU A 75 17.29 -20.16 15.62
N ILE A 76 18.05 -19.17 15.19
CA ILE A 76 17.87 -18.46 13.92
C ILE A 76 18.43 -19.34 12.80
N LEU A 77 17.78 -20.45 12.50
CA LEU A 77 18.09 -21.30 11.35
C LEU A 77 17.05 -21.23 10.24
N LEU A 78 15.95 -20.48 10.45
CA LEU A 78 14.97 -20.21 9.43
C LEU A 78 15.21 -18.80 8.90
N ASP A 79 15.33 -18.68 7.60
CA ASP A 79 15.40 -17.39 6.89
C ASP A 79 14.05 -16.67 7.08
N ASN A 80 13.97 -15.83 8.11
CA ASN A 80 12.83 -14.98 8.40
C ASN A 80 12.89 -13.66 7.62
N THR A 81 13.70 -13.58 6.56
CA THR A 81 13.74 -12.38 5.73
C THR A 81 12.48 -12.26 4.92
N ASP A 82 11.69 -11.23 5.20
CA ASP A 82 10.60 -10.81 4.33
C ASP A 82 11.15 -10.11 3.09
N ARG A 83 10.82 -10.63 1.91
CA ARG A 83 11.18 -10.08 0.60
C ARG A 83 10.05 -9.25 -0.01
N ASN A 84 9.40 -8.38 0.76
CA ASN A 84 8.29 -7.52 0.34
C ASN A 84 6.97 -8.26 -0.02
N ARG A 85 6.87 -9.56 0.26
CA ARG A 85 5.70 -10.37 -0.12
C ARG A 85 4.66 -10.50 0.97
N THR A 86 5.02 -10.13 2.20
CA THR A 86 4.16 -10.34 3.38
C THR A 86 3.45 -9.06 3.77
N SER A 87 4.20 -8.05 4.19
CA SER A 87 3.63 -6.84 4.76
C SER A 87 4.42 -5.61 4.34
N PRO A 88 3.74 -4.46 4.13
CA PRO A 88 4.42 -3.21 3.81
C PRO A 88 5.23 -2.64 4.99
N PHE A 89 4.99 -3.10 6.22
CA PHE A 89 5.74 -2.71 7.41
C PHE A 89 6.35 -3.96 8.06
N ALA A 90 7.67 -4.13 7.94
CA ALA A 90 8.35 -5.37 8.31
C ALA A 90 9.49 -5.14 9.31
N PHE A 91 9.60 -6.05 10.30
CA PHE A 91 10.73 -6.12 11.21
C PHE A 91 11.87 -6.94 10.58
N THR A 92 13.07 -6.35 10.51
CA THR A 92 14.22 -6.95 9.84
C THR A 92 15.34 -7.32 10.83
N GLY A 93 14.97 -7.70 12.04
CA GLY A 93 15.86 -8.16 13.10
C GLY A 93 16.30 -7.08 14.08
N ASN A 94 16.51 -5.85 13.66
CA ASN A 94 16.92 -4.73 14.53
C ASN A 94 16.16 -3.42 14.27
N LYS A 95 15.30 -3.38 13.24
CA LYS A 95 14.52 -2.21 12.87
C LYS A 95 13.24 -2.62 12.17
N PHE A 96 12.31 -1.68 12.06
CA PHE A 96 11.17 -1.79 11.13
C PHE A 96 11.45 -1.00 9.86
N GLU A 97 10.96 -1.50 8.75
CA GLU A 97 11.03 -0.86 7.44
C GLU A 97 9.62 -0.67 6.88
N LEU A 98 9.28 0.56 6.47
CA LEU A 98 8.11 0.84 5.65
C LEU A 98 8.51 0.75 4.17
N ARG A 99 8.07 -0.30 3.49
CA ARG A 99 8.50 -0.67 2.14
C ARG A 99 7.58 -0.17 1.03
N ALA A 100 6.58 0.62 1.37
CA ALA A 100 5.50 1.00 0.47
C ALA A 100 5.62 2.43 -0.10
N VAL A 101 6.71 3.16 0.18
CA VAL A 101 6.85 4.58 -0.17
C VAL A 101 6.89 4.82 -1.68
N GLY A 102 7.40 3.88 -2.48
CA GLY A 102 7.51 4.03 -3.92
C GLY A 102 8.83 4.64 -4.40
N SER A 103 9.13 4.46 -5.68
CA SER A 103 10.31 5.01 -6.33
C SER A 103 10.12 6.50 -6.59
N TRP A 104 11.19 7.29 -6.45
CA TRP A 104 11.18 8.74 -6.67
C TRP A 104 10.19 9.52 -5.78
N ALA A 105 9.63 8.88 -4.76
CA ALA A 105 8.72 9.52 -3.83
C ALA A 105 9.50 10.22 -2.71
N ASN A 106 8.99 11.37 -2.28
CA ASN A 106 9.50 12.04 -1.10
C ASN A 106 9.03 11.27 0.16
N CYS A 107 9.97 10.87 0.99
CA CYS A 107 9.67 10.13 2.23
C CYS A 107 9.26 11.02 3.42
N ALA A 108 9.22 12.33 3.26
CA ALA A 108 8.88 13.25 4.37
C ALA A 108 7.49 12.99 4.96
N GLY A 109 6.48 12.77 4.10
CA GLY A 109 5.12 12.45 4.54
C GLY A 109 5.07 11.19 5.45
N PRO A 110 5.47 10.02 4.95
CA PRO A 110 5.49 8.80 5.76
C PRO A 110 6.40 8.90 7.00
N MET A 111 7.54 9.60 6.93
CA MET A 111 8.40 9.83 8.09
C MET A 111 7.70 10.68 9.16
N THR A 112 7.02 11.75 8.76
CA THR A 112 6.22 12.58 9.67
C THR A 112 5.16 11.77 10.37
N VAL A 113 4.39 10.97 9.61
CA VAL A 113 3.35 10.10 10.18
C VAL A 113 3.94 9.09 11.16
N LEU A 114 4.97 8.34 10.75
CA LEU A 114 5.58 7.32 11.61
C LEU A 114 6.13 7.91 12.90
N ASN A 115 6.85 9.03 12.84
CA ASN A 115 7.39 9.67 14.04
C ASN A 115 6.26 10.17 14.95
N THR A 116 5.21 10.76 14.41
CA THR A 116 4.08 11.30 15.18
C THR A 116 3.31 10.18 15.88
N ILE A 117 2.95 9.09 15.18
CA ILE A 117 2.19 7.99 15.79
C ILE A 117 3.00 7.24 16.84
N VAL A 118 4.32 7.09 16.62
CA VAL A 118 5.20 6.45 17.63
C VAL A 118 5.36 7.36 18.86
N ALA A 119 5.57 8.65 18.66
CA ALA A 119 5.65 9.61 19.77
C ALA A 119 4.35 9.65 20.59
N LYS A 120 3.19 9.67 19.92
CA LYS A 120 1.87 9.54 20.56
C LYS A 120 1.77 8.25 21.37
N GLN A 121 2.13 7.12 20.78
CA GLN A 121 2.05 5.83 21.45
C GLN A 121 2.95 5.74 22.68
N LEU A 122 4.15 6.32 22.63
CA LEU A 122 5.05 6.37 23.79
C LEU A 122 4.52 7.29 24.89
N LYS A 123 3.91 8.42 24.53
CA LYS A 123 3.24 9.34 25.47
C LYS A 123 2.08 8.63 26.17
N ASP A 124 1.20 7.97 25.41
CA ASP A 124 0.06 7.24 25.96
C ASP A 124 0.51 6.10 26.87
N PHE A 125 1.48 5.31 26.42
CA PHE A 125 2.05 4.22 27.19
C PHE A 125 2.57 4.70 28.54
N LYS A 126 3.30 5.83 28.58
CA LYS A 126 3.78 6.42 29.83
C LYS A 126 2.62 6.81 30.74
N ILE A 127 1.62 7.49 30.22
CA ILE A 127 0.44 7.93 30.99
C ILE A 127 -0.30 6.71 31.58
N GLU A 128 -0.52 5.67 30.78
CA GLU A 128 -1.24 4.47 31.23
C GLU A 128 -0.45 3.70 32.29
N VAL A 129 0.88 3.60 32.14
CA VAL A 129 1.75 2.94 33.13
C VAL A 129 1.74 3.73 34.44
N ASP A 130 1.92 5.04 34.39
CA ASP A 130 1.93 5.88 35.57
C ASP A 130 0.58 5.81 36.32
N ALA A 131 -0.54 5.90 35.60
CA ALA A 131 -1.88 5.76 36.15
C ALA A 131 -2.11 4.38 36.81
N LEU A 132 -1.56 3.33 36.24
CA LEU A 132 -1.68 1.98 36.80
C LEU A 132 -0.86 1.80 38.08
N ILE A 133 0.32 2.43 38.17
CA ILE A 133 1.16 2.47 39.36
C ILE A 133 0.42 3.22 40.49
N GLU A 134 -0.09 4.41 40.18
CA GLU A 134 -0.78 5.26 41.16
C GLU A 134 -2.08 4.63 41.67
N SER A 135 -2.91 4.11 40.78
CA SER A 135 -4.25 3.58 41.13
C SER A 135 -4.22 2.22 41.85
N LYS A 136 -3.23 1.38 41.53
CA LYS A 136 -3.16 -0.03 42.02
C LYS A 136 -1.93 -0.31 42.88
N ASN A 137 -1.09 0.68 43.12
CA ASN A 137 0.17 0.54 43.84
C ASN A 137 1.06 -0.62 43.32
N LEU A 138 1.08 -0.82 41.99
CA LEU A 138 1.87 -1.86 41.35
C LEU A 138 3.35 -1.43 41.24
N LYS A 139 4.23 -2.42 41.23
CA LYS A 139 5.63 -2.19 40.87
C LYS A 139 5.73 -1.75 39.39
N LYS A 140 6.69 -0.89 39.08
CA LYS A 140 6.87 -0.35 37.73
C LYS A 140 6.92 -1.44 36.65
N ASP A 141 7.71 -2.50 36.87
CA ASP A 141 7.85 -3.59 35.89
C ASP A 141 6.54 -4.37 35.68
N GLU A 142 5.73 -4.53 36.73
CA GLU A 142 4.44 -5.16 36.66
C GLU A 142 3.42 -4.30 35.91
N ALA A 143 3.41 -3.00 36.16
CA ALA A 143 2.56 -2.06 35.43
C ALA A 143 2.91 -2.04 33.93
N ILE A 144 4.22 -1.95 33.59
CA ILE A 144 4.72 -2.01 32.23
C ILE A 144 4.28 -3.29 31.54
N PHE A 145 4.46 -4.44 32.19
CA PHE A 145 4.09 -5.74 31.61
C PHE A 145 2.59 -5.84 31.35
N ASN A 146 1.75 -5.36 32.27
CA ASN A 146 0.30 -5.37 32.10
C ASN A 146 -0.13 -4.53 30.89
N ILE A 147 0.39 -3.32 30.71
CA ILE A 147 0.07 -2.46 29.57
C ILE A 147 0.61 -3.05 28.28
N LEU A 148 1.85 -3.55 28.24
CA LEU A 148 2.40 -4.22 27.07
C LEU A 148 1.53 -5.40 26.60
N ARG A 149 1.02 -6.20 27.54
CA ARG A 149 0.14 -7.33 27.23
C ARG A 149 -1.17 -6.88 26.58
N GLU A 150 -1.80 -5.82 27.12
CA GLU A 150 -3.01 -5.26 26.51
C GLU A 150 -2.71 -4.71 25.10
N TYR A 151 -1.56 -4.08 24.89
CA TYR A 151 -1.15 -3.58 23.58
C TYR A 151 -0.90 -4.70 22.58
N ILE A 152 -0.22 -5.78 22.99
CA ILE A 152 0.00 -6.98 22.16
C ILE A 152 -1.33 -7.56 21.71
N LYS A 153 -2.27 -7.71 22.64
CA LYS A 153 -3.60 -8.23 22.38
C LYS A 153 -4.41 -7.34 21.43
N ALA A 154 -4.45 -6.04 21.70
CA ALA A 154 -5.19 -5.07 20.89
C ALA A 154 -4.67 -4.98 19.46
N SER A 155 -3.35 -5.12 19.24
CA SER A 155 -2.72 -5.02 17.93
C SER A 155 -2.50 -6.35 17.21
N LYS A 156 -3.05 -7.45 17.71
CA LYS A 156 -2.86 -8.79 17.13
C LYS A 156 -3.36 -8.88 15.69
N LYS A 157 -4.46 -8.21 15.37
CA LYS A 157 -5.10 -8.27 14.05
C LYS A 157 -4.26 -7.72 12.91
N ILE A 158 -3.30 -6.82 13.18
CA ILE A 158 -2.45 -6.22 12.14
C ILE A 158 -1.21 -7.09 11.80
N ARG A 159 -0.87 -8.08 12.66
CA ARG A 159 0.25 -8.99 12.40
C ARG A 159 -0.10 -9.95 11.28
N PHE A 160 0.78 -10.08 10.28
CA PHE A 160 0.58 -10.97 9.15
C PHE A 160 1.90 -11.56 8.67
N GLU A 161 1.94 -12.89 8.51
CA GLU A 161 3.12 -13.68 8.17
C GLU A 161 2.95 -14.44 6.83
N GLY A 162 1.83 -14.24 6.14
CA GLY A 162 1.46 -14.98 4.93
C GLY A 162 1.84 -14.26 3.63
N ASN A 163 1.28 -14.73 2.52
CA ASN A 163 1.46 -14.13 1.20
C ASN A 163 0.51 -12.93 1.02
N GLY A 164 1.06 -11.71 1.01
CA GLY A 164 0.31 -10.47 0.84
C GLY A 164 -0.28 -10.22 -0.56
N TYR A 165 0.07 -11.04 -1.56
CA TYR A 165 -0.44 -10.90 -2.95
C TYR A 165 -1.69 -11.73 -3.24
N GLY A 166 -2.06 -12.65 -2.36
CA GLY A 166 -3.21 -13.53 -2.55
C GLY A 166 -4.53 -12.82 -2.28
N GLU A 167 -5.56 -13.12 -3.06
CA GLU A 167 -6.93 -12.66 -2.81
C GLU A 167 -7.42 -13.08 -1.42
N GLU A 168 -6.93 -14.19 -0.91
CA GLU A 168 -7.21 -14.71 0.43
C GLU A 168 -6.84 -13.70 1.52
N TRP A 169 -5.73 -12.98 1.33
CA TRP A 169 -5.31 -11.95 2.27
C TRP A 169 -6.27 -10.75 2.28
N GLU A 170 -6.74 -10.31 1.12
CA GLU A 170 -7.73 -9.22 1.06
C GLU A 170 -9.01 -9.60 1.82
N ILE A 171 -9.49 -10.83 1.65
CA ILE A 171 -10.68 -11.35 2.36
C ILE A 171 -10.42 -11.42 3.87
N GLU A 172 -9.26 -11.91 4.27
CA GLU A 172 -8.89 -12.03 5.68
C GLU A 172 -8.71 -10.66 6.33
N ALA A 173 -8.08 -9.72 5.66
CA ALA A 173 -7.87 -8.36 6.14
C ALA A 173 -9.21 -7.65 6.45
N VAL A 174 -10.20 -7.79 5.57
CA VAL A 174 -11.56 -7.29 5.80
C VAL A 174 -12.19 -7.94 7.04
N LYS A 175 -12.06 -9.26 7.23
CA LYS A 175 -12.56 -9.96 8.43
C LYS A 175 -11.86 -9.49 9.71
N ARG A 176 -10.58 -9.11 9.61
CA ARG A 176 -9.81 -8.52 10.72
C ARG A 176 -10.15 -7.05 10.97
N GLY A 177 -10.94 -6.40 10.10
CA GLY A 177 -11.26 -4.98 10.15
C GLY A 177 -10.07 -4.09 9.81
N LEU A 178 -9.22 -4.50 8.88
CA LEU A 178 -8.16 -3.70 8.28
C LEU A 178 -8.67 -3.03 7.01
N SER A 179 -8.22 -1.81 6.72
CA SER A 179 -8.59 -1.09 5.51
C SER A 179 -7.86 -1.62 4.28
N ASN A 180 -8.51 -1.51 3.11
CA ASN A 180 -7.93 -1.81 1.81
C ASN A 180 -8.23 -0.67 0.83
N ASN A 181 -7.68 0.51 1.10
CA ASN A 181 -7.84 1.69 0.27
C ASN A 181 -6.92 1.59 -0.94
N LYS A 182 -7.43 1.05 -2.05
CA LYS A 182 -6.63 0.77 -3.25
C LYS A 182 -6.19 2.03 -3.99
N THR A 183 -7.01 3.08 -3.95
CA THR A 183 -6.76 4.34 -4.66
C THR A 183 -6.31 5.47 -3.76
N THR A 184 -5.56 6.41 -4.32
CA THR A 184 -5.11 7.61 -3.61
C THR A 184 -6.27 8.46 -3.09
N PRO A 185 -7.33 8.77 -3.87
CA PRO A 185 -8.45 9.56 -3.37
C PRO A 185 -9.17 8.92 -2.19
N GLU A 186 -9.28 7.59 -2.16
CA GLU A 186 -9.87 6.86 -1.03
C GLU A 186 -8.98 6.98 0.22
N ALA A 187 -7.68 6.73 0.06
CA ALA A 187 -6.73 6.78 1.16
C ALA A 187 -6.58 8.19 1.77
N LEU A 188 -6.59 9.23 0.94
CA LEU A 188 -6.44 10.61 1.41
C LEU A 188 -7.59 11.09 2.30
N LYS A 189 -8.79 10.46 2.25
CA LYS A 189 -9.91 10.80 3.13
C LYS A 189 -9.53 10.74 4.61
N GLU A 190 -8.64 9.82 4.98
CA GLU A 190 -8.19 9.66 6.38
C GLU A 190 -7.47 10.90 6.89
N LYS A 191 -6.80 11.69 6.06
CA LYS A 191 -6.14 12.93 6.49
C LYS A 191 -7.11 13.97 7.06
N LYS A 192 -8.37 13.96 6.63
CA LYS A 192 -9.45 14.81 7.19
C LYS A 192 -10.21 14.15 8.34
N SER A 193 -9.85 12.95 8.75
CA SER A 193 -10.53 12.30 9.86
C SER A 193 -10.32 13.08 11.15
N LYS A 194 -11.33 13.05 12.03
CA LYS A 194 -11.23 13.67 13.35
C LYS A 194 -10.06 13.12 14.15
N LYS A 195 -9.75 11.84 13.95
CA LYS A 195 -8.65 11.13 14.60
C LYS A 195 -7.29 11.68 14.17
N THR A 196 -7.08 11.86 12.87
CA THR A 196 -5.83 12.41 12.32
C THR A 196 -5.63 13.86 12.71
N ILE A 197 -6.68 14.69 12.62
CA ILE A 197 -6.62 16.10 13.04
C ILE A 197 -6.26 16.20 14.53
N ALA A 198 -6.94 15.42 15.38
CA ALA A 198 -6.65 15.40 16.82
C ALA A 198 -5.23 14.92 17.14
N LEU A 199 -4.73 13.91 16.41
CA LEU A 199 -3.36 13.43 16.55
C LEU A 199 -2.33 14.54 16.28
N TYR A 200 -2.45 15.23 15.15
CA TYR A 200 -1.50 16.26 14.77
C TYR A 200 -1.55 17.48 15.67
N ASP A 201 -2.74 17.90 16.08
CA ASP A 201 -2.94 19.00 17.00
C ASP A 201 -2.36 18.70 18.40
N GLU A 202 -2.69 17.53 18.97
CA GLU A 202 -2.18 17.07 20.26
C GLU A 202 -0.66 16.95 20.31
N MET A 203 -0.06 16.51 19.19
CA MET A 203 1.38 16.32 19.09
C MET A 203 2.12 17.59 18.63
N GLY A 204 1.40 18.69 18.33
CA GLY A 204 1.97 19.95 17.89
C GLY A 204 2.66 19.88 16.54
N VAL A 205 2.23 18.96 15.66
CA VAL A 205 2.84 18.74 14.34
C VAL A 205 2.21 19.59 13.26
N MET A 206 0.87 19.65 13.21
CA MET A 206 0.09 20.48 12.31
C MET A 206 -1.22 20.89 12.98
N SER A 207 -1.65 22.12 12.73
CA SER A 207 -2.98 22.57 13.08
C SER A 207 -4.04 21.92 12.16
N LYS A 208 -5.31 22.03 12.54
CA LYS A 208 -6.43 21.57 11.70
C LYS A 208 -6.38 22.19 10.31
N ILE A 209 -6.17 23.53 10.23
CA ILE A 209 -6.14 24.27 8.96
C ILE A 209 -5.01 23.77 8.06
N GLU A 210 -3.80 23.53 8.62
CA GLU A 210 -2.68 23.00 7.87
C GLU A 210 -2.93 21.58 7.39
N THR A 211 -3.56 20.74 8.20
CA THR A 211 -3.91 19.36 7.82
C THR A 211 -4.91 19.34 6.66
N GLU A 212 -5.94 20.18 6.74
CA GLU A 212 -6.94 20.32 5.67
C GLU A 212 -6.32 20.89 4.40
N ALA A 213 -5.49 21.92 4.48
CA ALA A 213 -4.80 22.51 3.34
C ALA A 213 -3.88 21.48 2.64
N ARG A 214 -3.12 20.68 3.40
CA ARG A 214 -2.26 19.63 2.83
C ARG A 214 -3.05 18.53 2.14
N HIS A 215 -4.20 18.16 2.69
CA HIS A 215 -5.10 17.22 2.02
C HIS A 215 -5.56 17.73 0.65
N GLU A 216 -5.99 19.00 0.56
CA GLU A 216 -6.41 19.59 -0.71
C GLU A 216 -5.25 19.63 -1.72
N ILE A 217 -4.05 20.07 -1.29
CA ILE A 217 -2.86 20.11 -2.14
C ILE A 217 -2.51 18.72 -2.70
N GLU A 218 -2.53 17.68 -1.86
CA GLU A 218 -2.20 16.32 -2.31
C GLU A 218 -3.25 15.75 -3.28
N LEU A 219 -4.51 16.10 -3.08
CA LEU A 219 -5.59 15.72 -3.99
C LEU A 219 -5.46 16.43 -5.34
N GLU A 220 -5.17 17.74 -5.34
CA GLU A 220 -4.89 18.50 -6.55
C GLU A 220 -3.66 17.97 -7.29
N GLU A 221 -2.60 17.61 -6.57
CA GLU A 221 -1.41 16.99 -7.18
C GLU A 221 -1.74 15.65 -7.85
N TYR A 222 -2.57 14.82 -7.21
CA TYR A 222 -3.05 13.57 -7.79
C TYR A 222 -3.82 13.83 -9.09
N ILE A 223 -4.80 14.73 -9.07
CA ILE A 223 -5.61 15.11 -10.23
C ILE A 223 -4.71 15.60 -11.36
N LEU A 224 -3.77 16.50 -11.06
CA LEU A 224 -2.84 17.05 -12.04
C LEU A 224 -1.99 15.94 -12.71
N ARG A 225 -1.46 14.99 -11.93
CA ARG A 225 -0.68 13.87 -12.47
C ARG A 225 -1.50 13.00 -13.40
N VAL A 226 -2.70 12.59 -12.99
CA VAL A 226 -3.60 11.78 -13.83
C VAL A 226 -3.98 12.54 -15.11
N GLN A 227 -4.22 13.86 -15.03
CA GLN A 227 -4.48 14.71 -16.18
C GLN A 227 -3.30 14.76 -17.17
N ILE A 228 -2.07 14.85 -16.65
CA ILE A 228 -0.85 14.83 -17.48
C ILE A 228 -0.68 13.48 -18.16
N GLU A 229 -0.83 12.38 -17.43
CA GLU A 229 -0.74 11.02 -17.95
C GLU A 229 -1.76 10.78 -19.07
N GLY A 230 -3.02 11.18 -18.85
CA GLY A 230 -4.07 11.07 -19.86
C GLY A 230 -3.78 11.89 -21.12
N ARG A 231 -3.18 13.09 -21.00
CA ARG A 231 -2.77 13.91 -22.16
C ARG A 231 -1.65 13.24 -22.94
N VAL A 232 -0.62 12.80 -22.25
CA VAL A 232 0.55 12.15 -22.86
C VAL A 232 0.14 10.86 -23.54
N LEU A 233 -0.69 10.02 -22.88
CA LEU A 233 -1.20 8.79 -23.49
C LEU A 233 -2.01 9.07 -24.75
N GLY A 234 -2.87 10.09 -24.73
CA GLY A 234 -3.66 10.50 -25.89
C GLY A 234 -2.80 10.99 -27.06
N ASP A 235 -1.75 11.75 -26.77
CA ASP A 235 -0.78 12.22 -27.76
C ASP A 235 -0.01 11.04 -28.37
N ILE A 236 0.57 10.18 -27.55
CA ILE A 236 1.28 8.97 -27.99
C ILE A 236 0.37 8.09 -28.87
N ALA A 237 -0.85 7.84 -28.44
CA ALA A 237 -1.78 7.00 -29.18
C ALA A 237 -2.08 7.56 -30.58
N ARG A 238 -2.43 8.85 -30.68
CA ARG A 238 -2.88 9.47 -31.92
C ARG A 238 -1.77 9.87 -32.86
N ASN A 239 -0.66 10.39 -32.33
CA ASN A 239 0.39 11.00 -33.13
C ASN A 239 1.59 10.06 -33.39
N HIS A 240 1.69 8.97 -32.64
CA HIS A 240 2.81 8.03 -32.77
C HIS A 240 2.36 6.59 -33.07
N ILE A 241 1.49 6.00 -32.25
CA ILE A 241 1.12 4.58 -32.37
C ILE A 241 0.26 4.36 -33.62
N ILE A 242 -0.86 5.08 -33.79
CA ILE A 242 -1.76 4.92 -34.91
C ILE A 242 -1.04 5.16 -36.27
N PRO A 243 -0.30 6.27 -36.47
CA PRO A 243 0.44 6.46 -37.73
C PRO A 243 1.48 5.37 -38.02
N THR A 244 2.18 4.89 -36.99
CA THR A 244 3.14 3.79 -37.13
C THR A 244 2.46 2.49 -37.53
N ALA A 245 1.33 2.16 -36.89
CA ALA A 245 0.52 0.98 -37.22
C ALA A 245 0.00 1.04 -38.67
N ILE A 246 -0.51 2.19 -39.11
CA ILE A 246 -0.95 2.39 -40.50
C ILE A 246 0.21 2.23 -41.49
N LYS A 247 1.40 2.75 -41.17
CA LYS A 247 2.59 2.59 -42.01
C LYS A 247 2.98 1.13 -42.17
N TYR A 248 2.99 0.36 -41.10
CA TYR A 248 3.27 -1.07 -41.14
C TYR A 248 2.16 -1.85 -41.88
N GLN A 249 0.90 -1.50 -41.67
CA GLN A 249 -0.23 -2.09 -42.40
C GLN A 249 -0.11 -1.87 -43.91
N ASN A 250 0.32 -0.70 -44.37
CA ASN A 250 0.57 -0.43 -45.79
C ASN A 250 1.66 -1.36 -46.36
N THR A 251 2.74 -1.62 -45.63
CA THR A 251 3.76 -2.58 -46.01
C THR A 251 3.21 -4.00 -46.19
N LEU A 252 2.31 -4.42 -45.30
CA LEU A 252 1.63 -5.70 -45.42
C LEU A 252 0.68 -5.74 -46.63
N ILE A 253 -0.06 -4.67 -46.89
CA ILE A 253 -0.97 -4.56 -48.06
C ILE A 253 -0.20 -4.60 -49.35
N GLU A 254 0.96 -3.94 -49.45
CA GLU A 254 1.84 -4.01 -50.61
C GLU A 254 2.36 -5.43 -50.82
N ASN A 255 2.77 -6.14 -49.76
CA ASN A 255 3.18 -7.54 -49.84
C ASN A 255 2.06 -8.45 -50.34
N VAL A 256 0.83 -8.33 -49.76
CA VAL A 256 -0.34 -9.12 -50.21
C VAL A 256 -0.68 -8.84 -51.66
N SER A 257 -0.58 -7.57 -52.08
CA SER A 257 -0.82 -7.20 -53.48
C SER A 257 0.23 -7.82 -54.42
N GLY A 258 1.49 -7.86 -54.00
CA GLY A 258 2.56 -8.56 -54.73
C GLY A 258 2.31 -10.08 -54.86
N LEU A 259 1.93 -10.72 -53.75
CA LEU A 259 1.56 -12.13 -53.74
C LEU A 259 0.36 -12.44 -54.64
N LYS A 260 -0.64 -11.55 -54.67
CA LYS A 260 -1.78 -11.68 -55.58
C LYS A 260 -1.38 -11.60 -57.06
N ASN A 261 -0.42 -10.73 -57.40
CA ASN A 261 0.09 -10.63 -58.76
C ASN A 261 0.86 -11.88 -59.21
N ILE A 262 1.54 -12.58 -58.29
CA ILE A 262 2.33 -13.77 -58.56
C ILE A 262 1.43 -15.03 -58.60
N PHE A 263 0.55 -15.23 -57.63
CA PHE A 263 -0.21 -16.44 -57.39
C PHE A 263 -1.68 -16.38 -57.87
N GLY A 264 -2.12 -15.23 -58.41
CA GLY A 264 -3.49 -15.08 -58.93
C GLY A 264 -4.56 -15.39 -57.88
N ASN A 265 -5.46 -16.32 -58.20
CA ASN A 265 -6.57 -16.68 -57.32
C ASN A 265 -6.16 -17.44 -56.05
N GLU A 266 -4.96 -18.04 -56.03
CA GLU A 266 -4.45 -18.83 -54.89
C GLU A 266 -3.73 -17.97 -53.84
N PHE A 267 -3.59 -16.67 -54.08
CA PHE A 267 -2.86 -15.76 -53.18
C PHE A 267 -3.33 -15.83 -51.74
N LYS A 268 -4.60 -16.10 -51.47
CA LYS A 268 -5.16 -16.18 -50.12
C LYS A 268 -4.53 -17.27 -49.25
N ILE A 269 -4.05 -18.38 -49.91
CA ILE A 269 -3.36 -19.45 -49.21
C ILE A 269 -1.97 -18.97 -48.78
N HIS A 270 -1.29 -18.21 -49.62
CA HIS A 270 0.07 -17.75 -49.42
C HIS A 270 0.15 -16.45 -48.54
N ALA A 271 -0.94 -15.69 -48.52
CA ALA A 271 -1.01 -14.39 -47.80
C ALA A 271 -1.92 -14.44 -46.55
N LYS A 272 -2.32 -15.63 -46.09
CA LYS A 272 -3.29 -15.75 -44.98
C LYS A 272 -2.86 -15.00 -43.73
N GLU A 273 -1.64 -15.24 -43.26
CA GLU A 273 -1.11 -14.63 -42.05
C GLU A 273 -1.03 -13.09 -42.16
N GLN A 274 -0.65 -12.57 -43.32
CA GLN A 274 -0.59 -11.12 -43.55
C GLN A 274 -1.98 -10.51 -43.58
N ILE A 275 -2.99 -11.18 -44.18
CA ILE A 275 -4.37 -10.72 -44.21
C ILE A 275 -4.96 -10.70 -42.81
N ASP A 276 -4.77 -11.76 -42.03
CA ASP A 276 -5.23 -11.85 -40.63
C ASP A 276 -4.58 -10.74 -39.74
N LEU A 277 -3.30 -10.44 -40.01
CA LEU A 277 -2.60 -9.37 -39.29
C LEU A 277 -3.09 -7.97 -39.67
N ILE A 278 -3.39 -7.73 -40.97
CA ILE A 278 -3.99 -6.47 -41.45
C ILE A 278 -5.34 -6.24 -40.78
N GLU A 279 -6.17 -7.25 -40.65
CA GLU A 279 -7.46 -7.17 -39.97
C GLU A 279 -7.30 -6.85 -38.50
N LYS A 280 -6.42 -7.55 -37.77
CA LYS A 280 -6.12 -7.29 -36.36
C LYS A 280 -5.62 -5.85 -36.13
N ILE A 281 -4.71 -5.37 -36.99
CA ILE A 281 -4.21 -4.00 -36.91
C ILE A 281 -5.37 -2.99 -37.07
N SER A 282 -6.26 -3.20 -38.04
CA SER A 282 -7.43 -2.34 -38.26
C SER A 282 -8.35 -2.29 -37.03
N MET A 283 -8.64 -3.45 -36.44
CA MET A 283 -9.44 -3.54 -35.22
C MET A 283 -8.78 -2.81 -34.05
N HIS A 284 -7.46 -2.99 -33.86
CA HIS A 284 -6.74 -2.31 -32.80
C HIS A 284 -6.67 -0.80 -33.00
N ILE A 285 -6.47 -0.28 -34.21
CA ILE A 285 -6.51 1.15 -34.52
C ILE A 285 -7.88 1.74 -34.15
N ALA A 286 -8.97 1.08 -34.55
CA ALA A 286 -10.32 1.51 -34.20
C ALA A 286 -10.55 1.51 -32.68
N GLY A 287 -10.10 0.44 -32.00
CA GLY A 287 -10.19 0.32 -30.53
C GLY A 287 -9.39 1.40 -29.79
N ILE A 288 -8.14 1.67 -30.21
CA ILE A 288 -7.30 2.72 -29.64
C ILE A 288 -7.97 4.09 -29.83
N ASN A 289 -8.47 4.40 -31.02
CA ASN A 289 -9.10 5.69 -31.29
C ASN A 289 -10.37 5.90 -30.44
N SER A 290 -11.22 4.89 -30.35
CA SER A 290 -12.43 4.92 -29.53
C SER A 290 -12.11 5.14 -28.03
N LYS A 291 -11.20 4.34 -27.47
CA LYS A 291 -10.81 4.44 -26.06
C LYS A 291 -10.11 5.77 -25.74
N THR A 292 -9.26 6.26 -26.64
CA THR A 292 -8.60 7.55 -26.49
C THR A 292 -9.61 8.71 -26.51
N THR A 293 -10.62 8.63 -27.37
CA THR A 293 -11.69 9.62 -27.42
C THR A 293 -12.49 9.64 -26.12
N ALA A 294 -12.91 8.47 -25.63
CA ALA A 294 -13.63 8.36 -24.36
C ALA A 294 -12.80 8.91 -23.18
N MET A 295 -11.51 8.56 -23.10
CA MET A 295 -10.60 9.07 -22.06
C MET A 295 -10.49 10.61 -22.11
N ILE A 296 -10.40 11.21 -23.29
CA ILE A 296 -10.33 12.67 -23.45
C ILE A 296 -11.64 13.33 -22.99
N GLU A 297 -12.78 12.72 -23.27
CA GLU A 297 -14.09 13.23 -22.85
C GLU A 297 -14.25 13.17 -21.33
N GLU A 298 -13.90 12.05 -20.70
CA GLU A 298 -13.94 11.92 -19.23
C GLU A 298 -12.99 12.92 -18.56
N ARG A 299 -11.78 13.09 -19.08
CA ARG A 299 -10.86 14.10 -18.61
C ARG A 299 -11.40 15.53 -18.70
N LYS A 300 -12.15 15.85 -19.77
CA LYS A 300 -12.80 17.17 -19.91
C LYS A 300 -13.92 17.35 -18.85
N LYS A 301 -14.66 16.30 -18.54
CA LYS A 301 -15.67 16.34 -17.46
C LYS A 301 -15.02 16.56 -16.12
N ALA A 302 -13.94 15.82 -15.80
CA ALA A 302 -13.20 15.99 -14.55
C ALA A 302 -12.68 17.42 -14.35
N ASN A 303 -12.31 18.14 -15.42
CA ASN A 303 -11.91 19.54 -15.33
C ASN A 303 -13.02 20.50 -14.85
N THR A 304 -14.26 20.10 -14.86
CA THR A 304 -15.41 20.90 -14.37
C THR A 304 -15.78 20.56 -12.93
N MET A 305 -15.13 19.56 -12.34
CA MET A 305 -15.34 19.09 -10.97
C MET A 305 -14.20 19.61 -10.07
N HIS A 306 -14.42 19.57 -8.76
CA HIS A 306 -13.44 20.04 -7.77
C HIS A 306 -13.22 19.02 -6.66
N GLY A 307 -12.02 19.02 -6.08
CA GLY A 307 -11.68 18.21 -4.93
C GLY A 307 -11.88 16.71 -5.17
N GLN A 308 -12.55 16.05 -4.24
CA GLN A 308 -12.75 14.59 -4.26
C GLN A 308 -13.58 14.08 -5.46
N GLU A 309 -14.44 14.91 -6.04
CA GLU A 309 -15.27 14.54 -7.20
C GLU A 309 -14.45 14.49 -8.51
N ALA A 310 -13.40 15.30 -8.59
CA ALA A 310 -12.51 15.33 -9.75
C ALA A 310 -11.47 14.20 -9.73
N ALA A 311 -11.17 13.64 -8.57
CA ALA A 311 -10.18 12.61 -8.34
C ALA A 311 -10.77 11.20 -8.43
#